data_03c31ee58621443fa93dcca3cd7ce14a
#
_entry.id   03c31ee58621443fa93dcca3cd7ce14a
#
_cell.length_a   1.000
_cell.length_b   1.000
_cell.length_c   1.000
_cell.angle_alpha   90.00
_cell.angle_beta   90.00
_cell.angle_gamma   90.00
#
_symmetry.space_group_name_H-M   'P 1'
#
loop_
_entity.id
_entity.type
_entity.pdbx_description
1 polymer ?
#
loop_
_entity_poly.entity_id
_entity_poly.type
_entity_poly.pdbx_seq_one_letter_code
_entity_poly.pdbx_strand_id
1 'polypeptide(L)'
;MNIVDVLRMDIGDIEKEFAQIASVLGNLGLSKYEARAYVALILRTHATAEEVAELAMIPRTSAYKSLQSLIGKGYAQETSGRPAIYH
;
A
#
# COMPACT_ATOMS: atom_id res chain seq x y z
N MET A 1 2.58 15.95 -5.27
CA MET A 1 3.96 15.74 -5.78
C MET A 1 3.90 15.54 -7.29
N ASN A 2 4.70 16.26 -8.05
CA ASN A 2 4.70 16.11 -9.50
C ASN A 2 5.77 15.10 -9.94
N ILE A 3 5.74 14.72 -11.22
CA ILE A 3 6.65 13.70 -11.74
C ILE A 3 8.12 14.11 -11.66
N VAL A 4 8.40 15.41 -11.77
CA VAL A 4 9.78 15.92 -11.69
C VAL A 4 10.35 15.71 -10.29
N ASP A 5 9.55 15.97 -9.26
CA ASP A 5 9.96 15.76 -7.87
C ASP A 5 10.19 14.27 -7.60
N VAL A 6 9.31 13.40 -8.11
CA VAL A 6 9.46 11.96 -7.96
C VAL A 6 10.77 11.47 -8.59
N LEU A 7 11.10 11.97 -9.80
CA LEU A 7 12.32 11.57 -10.51
C LEU A 7 13.59 12.04 -9.82
N ARG A 8 13.51 13.05 -8.95
CA ARG A 8 14.65 13.58 -8.22
C ARG A 8 14.85 12.91 -6.86
N MET A 9 13.87 12.15 -6.38
CA MET A 9 13.94 11.47 -5.09
C MET A 9 14.81 10.22 -5.20
N ASP A 10 15.65 10.01 -4.21
CA ASP A 10 16.34 8.73 -4.08
C ASP A 10 15.45 7.74 -3.31
N ILE A 11 15.92 6.50 -3.19
CA ILE A 11 15.17 5.44 -2.50
C ILE A 11 14.93 5.79 -1.03
N GLY A 12 15.91 6.42 -0.37
CA GLY A 12 15.78 6.85 1.03
C GLY A 12 14.67 7.88 1.21
N ASP A 13 14.58 8.85 0.29
CA ASP A 13 13.54 9.87 0.34
C ASP A 13 12.15 9.26 0.12
N ILE A 14 12.02 8.33 -0.82
CA ILE A 14 10.77 7.62 -1.09
C ILE A 14 10.32 6.83 0.13
N GLU A 15 11.25 6.10 0.76
CA GLU A 15 10.98 5.32 1.96
C GLU A 15 10.52 6.22 3.11
N LYS A 16 11.18 7.35 3.30
CA LYS A 16 10.86 8.31 4.35
C LYS A 16 9.46 8.90 4.15
N GLU A 17 9.13 9.30 2.92
CA GLU A 17 7.81 9.83 2.58
C GLU A 17 6.72 8.79 2.83
N PHE A 18 6.95 7.56 2.41
CA PHE A 18 6.03 6.45 2.61
C PHE A 18 5.80 6.21 4.11
N ALA A 19 6.86 6.24 4.92
CA ALA A 19 6.77 6.04 6.35
C ALA A 19 5.97 7.15 7.04
N GLN A 20 6.13 8.40 6.59
CA GLN A 20 5.37 9.53 7.13
C GLN A 20 3.88 9.39 6.86
N ILE A 21 3.51 9.03 5.65
CA ILE A 21 2.11 8.80 5.27
C ILE A 21 1.53 7.63 6.08
N ALA A 22 2.28 6.55 6.19
CA ALA A 22 1.86 5.38 6.97
C ALA A 22 1.62 5.73 8.44
N SER A 23 2.47 6.60 9.02
CA SER A 23 2.31 7.06 10.40
C SER A 23 1.02 7.84 10.59
N VAL A 24 0.68 8.74 9.67
CA VAL A 24 -0.57 9.50 9.71
C VAL A 24 -1.77 8.55 9.64
N LEU A 25 -1.74 7.57 8.74
CA LEU A 25 -2.81 6.59 8.60
C LEU A 25 -2.93 5.69 9.83
N GLY A 26 -1.82 5.44 10.53
CA GLY A 26 -1.83 4.69 11.79
C GLY A 26 -2.72 5.34 12.84
N ASN A 27 -2.80 6.67 12.86
CA ASN A 27 -3.67 7.41 13.76
C ASN A 27 -5.16 7.20 13.45
N LEU A 28 -5.48 6.65 12.28
CA LEU A 28 -6.84 6.30 11.89
C LEU A 28 -7.18 4.82 12.16
N GLY A 29 -6.35 4.13 12.93
CA GLY A 29 -6.59 2.75 13.32
C GLY A 29 -6.01 1.71 12.38
N LEU A 30 -5.13 2.10 11.45
CA LEU A 30 -4.46 1.16 10.56
C LEU A 30 -3.13 0.73 11.18
N SER A 31 -2.80 -0.55 11.08
CA SER A 31 -1.48 -1.05 11.44
C SER A 31 -0.44 -0.52 10.45
N LYS A 32 0.84 -0.68 10.79
CA LYS A 32 1.94 -0.24 9.94
C LYS A 32 1.85 -0.85 8.53
N TYR A 33 1.64 -2.16 8.45
CA TYR A 33 1.54 -2.84 7.16
C TYR A 33 0.24 -2.53 6.42
N GLU A 34 -0.87 -2.41 7.15
CA GLU A 34 -2.14 -1.99 6.56
C GLU A 34 -2.03 -0.60 5.92
N ALA A 35 -1.40 0.33 6.63
CA ALA A 35 -1.20 1.68 6.12
C ALA A 35 -0.35 1.68 4.85
N ARG A 36 0.74 0.91 4.83
CA ARG A 36 1.60 0.81 3.66
C ARG A 36 0.87 0.19 2.46
N ALA A 37 0.09 -0.86 2.70
CA ALA A 37 -0.72 -1.50 1.65
C ALA A 37 -1.78 -0.54 1.11
N TYR A 38 -2.42 0.23 1.98
CA TYR A 38 -3.41 1.22 1.59
C TYR A 38 -2.82 2.29 0.68
N VAL A 39 -1.65 2.82 1.03
CA VAL A 39 -0.95 3.80 0.19
C VAL A 39 -0.61 3.19 -1.17
N ALA A 40 -0.16 1.95 -1.20
CA ALA A 40 0.14 1.25 -2.46
C ALA A 40 -1.09 1.17 -3.37
N LEU A 41 -2.27 0.90 -2.81
CA LEU A 41 -3.51 0.86 -3.59
C LEU A 41 -3.91 2.25 -4.12
N ILE A 42 -3.66 3.30 -3.34
CA ILE A 42 -3.90 4.67 -3.81
C ILE A 42 -3.01 4.96 -5.02
N LEU A 43 -1.75 4.56 -4.96
CA LEU A 43 -0.78 4.84 -6.03
C LEU A 43 -1.05 4.02 -7.30
N ARG A 44 -1.47 2.78 -7.15
CA ARG A 44 -1.68 1.87 -8.29
C ARG A 44 -3.12 1.82 -8.77
N THR A 45 -4.07 2.17 -7.93
CA THR A 45 -5.51 2.08 -8.18
C THR A 45 -6.02 0.64 -8.22
N HIS A 46 -5.41 -0.24 -9.01
CA HIS A 46 -5.72 -1.67 -9.11
C HIS A 46 -4.40 -2.43 -9.05
N ALA A 47 -4.31 -3.43 -8.18
CA ALA A 47 -3.07 -4.19 -8.01
C ALA A 47 -3.34 -5.60 -7.49
N THR A 48 -2.44 -6.51 -7.86
CA THR A 48 -2.40 -7.83 -7.22
C THR A 48 -1.74 -7.69 -5.84
N ALA A 49 -1.91 -8.70 -4.99
CA ALA A 49 -1.24 -8.72 -3.68
C ALA A 49 0.27 -8.67 -3.83
N GLU A 50 0.82 -9.33 -4.85
CA GLU A 50 2.25 -9.32 -5.14
C GLU A 50 2.75 -7.92 -5.50
N GLU A 51 2.01 -7.21 -6.34
CA GLU A 51 2.34 -5.83 -6.70
C GLU A 51 2.27 -4.90 -5.49
N VAL A 52 1.26 -5.10 -4.63
CA VAL A 52 1.16 -4.34 -3.37
C VAL A 52 2.36 -4.60 -2.47
N ALA A 53 2.77 -5.86 -2.33
CA ALA A 53 3.93 -6.22 -1.52
C ALA A 53 5.20 -5.52 -2.02
N GLU A 54 5.43 -5.52 -3.33
CA GLU A 54 6.58 -4.87 -3.93
C GLU A 54 6.55 -3.35 -3.72
N LEU A 55 5.44 -2.73 -4.06
CA LEU A 55 5.31 -1.27 -3.96
C LEU A 55 5.36 -0.79 -2.51
N ALA A 56 4.70 -1.50 -1.61
CA ALA A 56 4.68 -1.17 -0.20
C ALA A 56 5.95 -1.59 0.54
N MET A 57 6.81 -2.37 -0.09
CA MET A 57 8.05 -2.90 0.51
C MET A 57 7.76 -3.68 1.80
N ILE A 58 6.80 -4.59 1.72
CA ILE A 58 6.42 -5.48 2.82
C ILE A 58 6.46 -6.93 2.34
N PRO A 59 6.60 -7.89 3.27
CA PRO A 59 6.55 -9.30 2.90
C PRO A 59 5.24 -9.67 2.22
N ARG A 60 5.30 -10.57 1.26
CA ARG A 60 4.13 -11.01 0.49
C ARG A 60 3.00 -11.55 1.38
N THR A 61 3.36 -12.36 2.39
CA THR A 61 2.38 -12.89 3.34
C THR A 61 1.71 -11.77 4.14
N SER A 62 2.47 -10.75 4.52
CA SER A 62 1.95 -9.58 5.21
C SER A 62 1.04 -8.75 4.32
N ALA A 63 1.33 -8.67 3.02
CA ALA A 63 0.48 -7.98 2.07
C ALA A 63 -0.90 -8.63 1.99
N TYR A 64 -0.96 -9.95 1.89
CA TYR A 64 -2.24 -10.68 1.88
C TYR A 64 -3.06 -10.39 3.13
N LYS A 65 -2.45 -10.51 4.30
CA LYS A 65 -3.13 -10.27 5.58
C LYS A 65 -3.62 -8.83 5.68
N SER A 66 -2.78 -7.89 5.29
CA SER A 66 -3.11 -6.46 5.34
C SER A 66 -4.25 -6.12 4.40
N LEU A 67 -4.25 -6.66 3.19
CA LEU A 67 -5.33 -6.44 2.23
C LEU A 67 -6.66 -7.00 2.72
N GLN A 68 -6.65 -8.21 3.30
CA GLN A 68 -7.87 -8.79 3.86
C GLN A 68 -8.39 -7.95 5.03
N SER A 69 -7.50 -7.45 5.87
CA SER A 69 -7.89 -6.57 6.97
C SER A 69 -8.48 -5.25 6.46
N LEU A 70 -7.86 -4.65 5.43
CA LEU A 70 -8.38 -3.43 4.81
C LEU A 70 -9.78 -3.63 4.24
N ILE A 71 -10.02 -4.78 3.60
CA ILE A 71 -11.34 -5.13 3.09
C ILE A 71 -12.34 -5.22 4.25
N GLY A 72 -11.97 -5.89 5.33
CA GLY A 72 -12.83 -6.01 6.51
C GLY A 72 -13.16 -4.67 7.15
N LYS A 73 -12.26 -3.70 7.06
CA LYS A 73 -12.46 -2.34 7.58
C LYS A 73 -13.18 -1.42 6.59
N GLY A 74 -13.44 -1.88 5.37
CA GLY A 74 -14.13 -1.09 4.36
C GLY A 74 -13.23 -0.15 3.55
N TYR A 75 -11.92 -0.31 3.63
CA TYR A 75 -10.97 0.56 2.94
C TYR A 75 -10.49 0.01 1.60
N ALA A 76 -10.80 -1.24 1.30
CA ALA A 76 -10.39 -1.86 0.04
C ALA A 76 -11.43 -2.87 -0.41
N GLN A 77 -11.38 -3.25 -1.68
CA GLN A 77 -12.23 -4.25 -2.27
C GLN A 77 -11.37 -5.23 -3.06
N GLU A 78 -11.93 -6.41 -3.32
CA GLU A 78 -11.26 -7.46 -4.06
C GLU A 78 -12.15 -7.90 -5.23
N THR A 79 -11.56 -7.99 -6.41
CA THR A 79 -12.19 -8.64 -7.56
C THR A 79 -11.53 -9.99 -7.72
N SER A 80 -12.33 -11.05 -7.59
CA SER A 80 -11.86 -12.43 -7.67
C SER A 80 -11.25 -12.74 -9.03
N GLY A 81 -10.21 -13.54 -9.04
CA GLY A 81 -9.53 -13.94 -10.25
C GLY A 81 -8.23 -14.64 -9.95
N ARG A 82 -7.48 -14.95 -10.99
CA ARG A 82 -6.16 -15.56 -10.89
C ARG A 82 -5.15 -14.75 -11.70
N PRO A 83 -4.49 -13.79 -11.07
CA PRO A 83 -4.57 -13.42 -9.64
C PRO A 83 -5.77 -12.53 -9.31
N ALA A 84 -6.13 -12.46 -8.03
CA ALA A 84 -7.13 -11.51 -7.55
C ALA A 84 -6.58 -10.08 -7.64
N ILE A 85 -7.46 -9.12 -7.90
CA ILE A 85 -7.11 -7.70 -8.01
C ILE A 85 -7.75 -6.95 -6.84
N TYR A 86 -6.95 -6.10 -6.20
CA TYR A 86 -7.37 -5.26 -5.09
C TYR A 86 -7.44 -3.80 -5.51
N HIS A 87 -8.41 -3.08 -4.97
CA HIS A 87 -8.59 -1.67 -5.30
C HIS A 87 -9.28 -0.86 -4.20
#